data_db7674622090f7dff7fd3677c44093a8
#
_entry.id   db7674622090f7dff7fd3677c44093a8
#
_cell.length_a   1.000
_cell.length_b   1.000
_cell.length_c   1.000
_cell.angle_alpha   90.00
_cell.angle_beta   90.00
_cell.angle_gamma   90.00
#
_symmetry.space_group_name_H-M   'P 1'
#
loop_
_entity.id
_entity.type
_entity.pdbx_description
1 polymer ?
#
loop_
_entity_poly.entity_id
_entity_poly.type
_entity_poly.pdbx_seq_one_letter_code
_entity_poly.pdbx_strand_id
1 'polypeptide(L)'
;MKKKLETKFIASYFILNFITFVFIFDDYGISWDEPFSRSNGFFSLEYIYSLLGFDFNYEFQNLYSDKKQTFKEYNDNFYGVVFDLPLAFIEYIFNVESSRNHYLLRHFFNHIIFLCSIY
;
A
#
# COMPACT_ATOMS: atom_id res chain seq x y z
N MET A 1 12.40 -21.55 32.64
CA MET A 1 13.41 -21.81 31.60
C MET A 1 12.77 -22.02 30.22
N LYS A 2 11.72 -22.84 30.10
CA LYS A 2 11.01 -23.14 28.84
C LYS A 2 10.46 -21.88 28.13
N LYS A 3 9.70 -21.03 28.86
CA LYS A 3 9.12 -19.79 28.30
C LYS A 3 10.15 -18.80 27.72
N LYS A 4 11.33 -18.70 28.34
CA LYS A 4 12.44 -17.85 27.84
C LYS A 4 13.06 -18.38 26.55
N LEU A 5 13.04 -19.70 26.35
CA LEU A 5 13.52 -20.34 25.14
C LEU A 5 12.52 -20.11 24.00
N GLU A 6 11.22 -20.28 24.23
CA GLU A 6 10.15 -20.02 23.27
C GLU A 6 10.18 -18.57 22.77
N THR A 7 10.32 -17.60 23.67
CA THR A 7 10.45 -16.18 23.29
C THR A 7 11.66 -15.92 22.39
N LYS A 8 12.80 -16.59 22.65
CA LYS A 8 13.99 -16.44 21.78
C LYS A 8 13.76 -17.02 20.39
N PHE A 9 13.09 -18.16 20.28
CA PHE A 9 12.76 -18.76 18.98
C PHE A 9 11.83 -17.86 18.17
N ILE A 10 10.79 -17.32 18.78
CA ILE A 10 9.87 -16.37 18.14
C ILE A 10 10.64 -15.13 17.67
N ALA A 11 11.42 -14.51 18.54
CA ALA A 11 12.23 -13.35 18.17
C ALA A 11 13.21 -13.64 17.02
N SER A 12 13.87 -14.80 17.06
CA SER A 12 14.79 -15.21 15.97
C SER A 12 14.06 -15.40 14.64
N TYR A 13 12.84 -15.96 14.68
CA TYR A 13 12.02 -16.12 13.50
C TYR A 13 11.67 -14.76 12.85
N PHE A 14 11.19 -13.79 13.67
CA PHE A 14 10.88 -12.45 13.16
C PHE A 14 12.10 -11.73 12.61
N ILE A 15 13.24 -11.81 13.31
CA ILE A 15 14.50 -11.20 12.84
C ILE A 15 14.93 -11.82 11.51
N LEU A 16 14.90 -13.14 11.39
CA LEU A 16 15.28 -13.83 10.16
C LEU A 16 14.35 -13.44 8.98
N ASN A 17 13.04 -13.41 9.21
CA ASN A 17 12.08 -12.97 8.19
C ASN A 17 12.33 -11.52 7.77
N PHE A 18 12.57 -10.62 8.71
CA PHE A 18 12.87 -9.23 8.40
C PHE A 18 14.17 -9.07 7.60
N ILE A 19 15.23 -9.79 7.99
CA ILE A 19 16.50 -9.80 7.24
C ILE A 19 16.27 -10.32 5.82
N THR A 20 15.57 -11.45 5.67
CA THR A 20 15.28 -12.01 4.34
C THR A 20 14.50 -11.00 3.49
N PHE A 21 13.49 -10.35 4.06
CA PHE A 21 12.71 -9.32 3.37
C PHE A 21 13.60 -8.18 2.88
N VAL A 22 14.50 -7.64 3.73
CA VAL A 22 15.40 -6.54 3.35
C VAL A 22 16.28 -6.91 2.14
N PHE A 23 16.67 -8.17 2.03
CA PHE A 23 17.48 -8.63 0.90
C PHE A 23 16.72 -8.83 -0.40
N ILE A 24 15.43 -9.18 -0.34
CA ILE A 24 14.65 -9.54 -1.53
C ILE A 24 13.59 -8.48 -1.90
N PHE A 25 13.31 -7.50 -1.03
CA PHE A 25 12.18 -6.59 -1.22
C PHE A 25 12.31 -5.72 -2.48
N ASP A 26 13.54 -5.47 -2.92
CA ASP A 26 13.88 -4.67 -4.10
C ASP A 26 13.79 -5.49 -5.41
N ASP A 27 13.76 -6.81 -5.29
CA ASP A 27 13.68 -7.76 -6.42
C ASP A 27 12.23 -8.07 -6.81
N TYR A 28 11.24 -7.66 -6.01
CA TYR A 28 9.83 -7.85 -6.36
C TYR A 28 9.46 -7.03 -7.58
N GLY A 29 8.87 -7.71 -8.57
CA GLY A 29 8.26 -7.07 -9.72
C GLY A 29 6.88 -6.48 -9.39
N ILE A 30 6.39 -5.65 -10.29
CA ILE A 30 5.04 -5.08 -10.23
C ILE A 30 4.04 -6.17 -10.58
N SER A 31 3.05 -6.42 -9.74
CA SER A 31 1.95 -7.31 -10.09
C SER A 31 0.98 -6.61 -11.07
N TRP A 32 0.27 -7.40 -11.87
CA TRP A 32 -0.64 -6.87 -12.90
C TRP A 32 -1.75 -5.98 -12.34
N ASP A 33 -2.20 -6.25 -11.13
CA ASP A 33 -3.32 -5.58 -10.45
C ASP A 33 -2.90 -4.43 -9.52
N GLU A 34 -1.61 -4.27 -9.23
CA GLU A 34 -1.13 -3.17 -8.39
C GLU A 34 -1.52 -1.77 -8.88
N PRO A 35 -1.43 -1.44 -10.18
CA PRO A 35 -1.85 -0.14 -10.67
C PRO A 35 -3.36 0.12 -10.45
N PHE A 36 -4.21 -0.92 -10.58
CA PHE A 36 -5.64 -0.81 -10.30
C PHE A 36 -5.91 -0.57 -8.82
N SER A 37 -5.27 -1.34 -7.96
CA SER A 37 -5.37 -1.17 -6.51
C SER A 37 -4.93 0.22 -6.08
N ARG A 38 -3.83 0.72 -6.64
CA ARG A 38 -3.36 2.09 -6.39
C ARG A 38 -4.38 3.14 -6.80
N SER A 39 -4.95 3.01 -8.01
CA SER A 39 -5.99 3.91 -8.51
C SER A 39 -7.23 3.90 -7.61
N ASN A 40 -7.65 2.73 -7.16
CA ASN A 40 -8.78 2.56 -6.25
C ASN A 40 -8.55 3.30 -4.91
N GLY A 41 -7.33 3.22 -4.37
CA GLY A 41 -6.93 3.98 -3.18
C GLY A 41 -7.03 5.49 -3.38
N PHE A 42 -6.51 6.02 -4.50
CA PHE A 42 -6.52 7.46 -4.79
C PHE A 42 -7.92 8.00 -5.09
N PHE A 43 -8.74 7.31 -5.87
CA PHE A 43 -10.13 7.71 -6.10
C PHE A 43 -10.93 7.76 -4.79
N SER A 44 -10.71 6.79 -3.92
CA SER A 44 -11.36 6.77 -2.61
C SER A 44 -10.88 7.92 -1.72
N LEU A 45 -9.59 8.24 -1.76
CA LEU A 45 -9.01 9.37 -1.03
C LEU A 45 -9.58 10.71 -1.53
N GLU A 46 -9.60 10.94 -2.84
CA GLU A 46 -10.20 12.12 -3.47
C GLU A 46 -11.66 12.28 -3.07
N TYR A 47 -12.42 11.18 -3.08
CA TYR A 47 -13.82 11.19 -2.66
C TYR A 47 -13.99 11.60 -1.19
N ILE A 48 -13.14 11.09 -0.28
CA ILE A 48 -13.17 11.48 1.13
C ILE A 48 -12.83 12.96 1.29
N TYR A 49 -11.82 13.47 0.61
CA TYR A 49 -11.47 14.90 0.64
C TYR A 49 -12.63 15.76 0.15
N SER A 50 -13.30 15.37 -0.92
CA SER A 50 -14.48 16.06 -1.45
C SER A 50 -15.64 16.09 -0.45
N LEU A 51 -15.89 15.00 0.29
CA LEU A 51 -16.91 14.95 1.34
C LEU A 51 -16.60 15.85 2.53
N LEU A 52 -15.32 16.04 2.83
CA LEU A 52 -14.86 16.91 3.91
C LEU A 52 -14.76 18.38 3.49
N GLY A 53 -15.01 18.68 2.20
CA GLY A 53 -14.93 20.04 1.65
C GLY A 53 -13.49 20.53 1.44
N PHE A 54 -12.53 19.66 1.33
CA PHE A 54 -11.14 19.99 1.02
C PHE A 54 -10.83 19.77 -0.46
N ASP A 55 -9.96 20.62 -1.00
CA ASP A 55 -9.42 20.45 -2.34
C ASP A 55 -8.34 19.34 -2.34
N PHE A 56 -8.47 18.41 -3.26
CA PHE A 56 -7.48 17.36 -3.47
C PHE A 56 -6.56 17.73 -4.63
N ASN A 57 -5.36 18.21 -4.30
CA ASN A 57 -4.38 18.73 -5.28
C ASN A 57 -3.27 17.69 -5.56
N TYR A 58 -3.63 16.49 -5.93
CA TYR A 58 -2.68 15.46 -6.32
C TYR A 58 -3.02 14.91 -7.70
N GLU A 59 -2.10 15.09 -8.65
CA GLU A 59 -2.22 14.50 -9.96
C GLU A 59 -1.58 13.11 -9.96
N PHE A 60 -2.38 12.07 -9.74
CA PHE A 60 -1.91 10.73 -10.01
C PHE A 60 -2.21 10.34 -11.45
N GLN A 61 -1.22 9.74 -12.12
CA GLN A 61 -1.44 9.22 -13.46
C GLN A 61 -2.43 8.05 -13.39
N ASN A 62 -3.63 8.28 -13.90
CA ASN A 62 -4.56 7.20 -14.15
C ASN A 62 -4.07 6.42 -15.37
N LEU A 63 -3.50 5.24 -15.15
CA LEU A 63 -2.93 4.38 -16.20
C LEU A 63 -3.96 3.90 -17.22
N TYR A 64 -5.25 4.09 -16.97
CA TYR A 64 -6.33 3.49 -17.77
C TYR A 64 -7.27 4.50 -18.43
N SER A 65 -7.11 5.79 -18.19
CA SER A 65 -7.97 6.80 -18.76
C SER A 65 -7.27 8.15 -18.88
N ASP A 66 -7.23 8.69 -20.08
CA ASP A 66 -6.81 10.08 -20.33
C ASP A 66 -7.86 11.11 -19.84
N LYS A 67 -8.99 10.65 -19.31
CA LYS A 67 -10.06 11.48 -18.78
C LYS A 67 -10.01 11.50 -17.26
N LYS A 68 -10.17 12.69 -16.70
CA LYS A 68 -10.41 12.87 -15.27
C LYS A 68 -11.72 12.18 -14.89
N GLN A 69 -11.63 11.00 -14.27
CA GLN A 69 -12.77 10.25 -13.77
C GLN A 69 -13.02 10.63 -12.31
N THR A 70 -14.29 10.65 -11.92
CA THR A 70 -14.67 10.75 -10.50
C THR A 70 -14.80 9.36 -9.89
N PHE A 71 -14.75 9.25 -8.55
CA PHE A 71 -14.96 7.99 -7.84
C PHE A 71 -16.20 7.22 -8.30
N LYS A 72 -17.30 7.94 -8.60
CA LYS A 72 -18.57 7.32 -9.04
C LYS A 72 -18.52 6.75 -10.46
N GLU A 73 -17.65 7.29 -11.30
CA GLU A 73 -17.44 6.85 -12.69
C GLU A 73 -16.37 5.77 -12.81
N TYR A 74 -15.60 5.57 -11.74
CA TYR A 74 -14.57 4.55 -11.69
C TYR A 74 -15.20 3.16 -11.58
N ASN A 75 -14.87 2.27 -12.51
CA ASN A 75 -15.52 0.96 -12.64
C ASN A 75 -15.30 0.04 -11.42
N ASP A 76 -14.18 0.18 -10.73
CA ASP A 76 -13.78 -0.68 -9.61
C ASP A 76 -14.09 -0.05 -8.24
N ASN A 77 -14.97 0.95 -8.19
CA ASN A 77 -15.33 1.69 -6.97
C ASN A 77 -16.02 0.85 -5.87
N PHE A 78 -16.41 -0.37 -6.18
CA PHE A 78 -17.03 -1.33 -5.25
C PHE A 78 -16.04 -2.25 -4.56
N TYR A 79 -14.76 -2.23 -4.95
CA TYR A 79 -13.73 -3.00 -4.24
C TYR A 79 -13.37 -2.35 -2.90
N GLY A 80 -13.10 -3.21 -1.92
CA GLY A 80 -12.67 -2.74 -0.59
C GLY A 80 -11.29 -2.08 -0.62
N VAL A 81 -11.15 -0.95 0.07
CA VAL A 81 -9.94 -0.10 0.04
C VAL A 81 -9.17 -0.09 1.36
N VAL A 82 -9.40 -1.06 2.22
CA VAL A 82 -8.78 -1.11 3.57
C VAL A 82 -7.25 -1.06 3.52
N PHE A 83 -6.65 -1.63 2.49
CA PHE A 83 -5.21 -1.62 2.27
C PHE A 83 -4.79 -0.43 1.38
N ASP A 84 -5.51 -0.17 0.30
CA ASP A 84 -5.12 0.79 -0.73
C ASP A 84 -5.28 2.25 -0.29
N LEU A 85 -6.33 2.56 0.47
CA LEU A 85 -6.59 3.92 0.95
C LEU A 85 -5.50 4.45 1.91
N PRO A 86 -5.05 3.71 2.96
CA PRO A 86 -3.94 4.15 3.79
C PRO A 86 -2.65 4.36 3.00
N LEU A 87 -2.38 3.52 2.01
CA LEU A 87 -1.20 3.65 1.16
C LEU A 87 -1.28 4.90 0.27
N ALA A 88 -2.42 5.14 -0.38
CA ALA A 88 -2.65 6.36 -1.15
C ALA A 88 -2.50 7.62 -0.29
N PHE A 89 -2.97 7.58 0.95
CA PHE A 89 -2.80 8.68 1.91
C PHE A 89 -1.32 8.93 2.26
N ILE A 90 -0.54 7.88 2.46
CA ILE A 90 0.90 7.96 2.72
C ILE A 90 1.62 8.52 1.48
N GLU A 91 1.32 8.00 0.29
CA GLU A 91 1.87 8.50 -0.98
C GLU A 91 1.57 10.00 -1.16
N TYR A 92 0.36 10.43 -0.84
CA TYR A 92 -0.06 11.82 -0.90
C TYR A 92 0.72 12.72 0.06
N ILE A 93 0.84 12.32 1.34
CA ILE A 93 1.56 13.12 2.37
C ILE A 93 3.04 13.25 2.06
N PHE A 94 3.68 12.16 1.62
CA PHE A 94 5.12 12.14 1.35
C PHE A 94 5.48 12.55 -0.08
N ASN A 95 4.48 12.91 -0.89
CA ASN A 95 4.64 13.28 -2.30
C ASN A 95 5.54 12.30 -3.05
N VAL A 96 5.21 11.02 -2.99
CA VAL A 96 5.98 9.96 -3.63
C VAL A 96 5.76 10.03 -5.14
N GLU A 97 6.76 10.44 -5.91
CA GLU A 97 6.65 10.64 -7.36
C GLU A 97 7.14 9.45 -8.19
N SER A 98 8.08 8.69 -7.65
CA SER A 98 8.69 7.58 -8.38
C SER A 98 7.78 6.36 -8.42
N SER A 99 7.48 5.86 -9.63
CA SER A 99 6.73 4.62 -9.85
C SER A 99 7.31 3.44 -9.05
N ARG A 100 8.64 3.30 -9.03
CA ARG A 100 9.31 2.26 -8.25
C ARG A 100 9.01 2.40 -6.75
N ASN A 101 9.05 3.61 -6.20
CA ASN A 101 8.83 3.84 -4.78
C ASN A 101 7.39 3.53 -4.36
N HIS A 102 6.40 3.73 -5.24
CA HIS A 102 5.01 3.34 -4.97
C HIS A 102 4.90 1.84 -4.70
N TYR A 103 5.53 1.03 -5.55
CA TYR A 103 5.48 -0.43 -5.42
C TYR A 103 6.29 -0.94 -4.24
N LEU A 104 7.48 -0.40 -4.02
CA LEU A 104 8.30 -0.74 -2.84
C LEU A 104 7.58 -0.42 -1.53
N LEU A 105 6.85 0.71 -1.48
CA LEU A 105 6.01 1.07 -0.33
C LEU A 105 4.93 0.00 -0.08
N ARG A 106 4.24 -0.47 -1.14
CA ARG A 106 3.21 -1.51 -1.06
C ARG A 106 3.78 -2.84 -0.58
N HIS A 107 4.91 -3.27 -1.13
CA HIS A 107 5.60 -4.48 -0.70
C HIS A 107 6.03 -4.41 0.76
N PHE A 108 6.56 -3.27 1.19
CA PHE A 108 6.93 -3.05 2.58
C PHE A 108 5.72 -3.18 3.52
N PHE A 109 4.60 -2.53 3.21
CA PHE A 109 3.39 -2.62 4.03
C PHE A 109 2.78 -4.02 4.03
N ASN A 110 2.76 -4.71 2.90
CA ASN A 110 2.34 -6.10 2.83
C ASN A 110 3.16 -6.99 3.78
N HIS A 111 4.48 -6.79 3.80
CA HIS A 111 5.35 -7.56 4.68
C HIS A 111 5.09 -7.24 6.17
N ILE A 112 4.86 -5.98 6.52
CA ILE A 112 4.50 -5.59 7.89
C ILE A 112 3.19 -6.25 8.31
N ILE A 113 2.15 -6.20 7.47
CA ILE A 113 0.86 -6.85 7.76
C ILE A 113 1.04 -8.37 7.92
N PHE A 114 1.83 -8.99 7.06
CA PHE A 114 2.17 -10.41 7.18
C PHE A 114 2.83 -10.71 8.53
N LEU A 115 3.85 -9.96 8.94
CA LEU A 115 4.48 -10.15 10.25
C LEU A 115 3.51 -9.95 11.41
N CYS A 116 2.64 -8.95 11.34
CA CYS A 116 1.61 -8.72 12.36
C CYS A 116 0.58 -9.85 12.42
N SER A 117 0.27 -10.49 11.30
CA SER A 117 -0.71 -11.60 11.25
C SER A 117 -0.19 -12.91 11.83
N ILE A 118 1.13 -13.07 11.93
CA ILE A 118 1.77 -14.27 12.49
C ILE A 118 1.96 -14.14 14.01
N TYR A 119 2.00 -12.92 14.55
CA TYR A 119 2.19 -12.67 15.98
C TYR A 119 0.91 -12.92 16.77
#